data_19d882580f00c5da9bdc94cd8aa86c52
#
_entry.id   19d882580f00c5da9bdc94cd8aa86c52
#
_cell.length_a   1.000
_cell.length_b   1.000
_cell.length_c   1.000
_cell.angle_alpha   90.00
_cell.angle_beta   90.00
_cell.angle_gamma   90.00
#
_symmetry.space_group_name_H-M   'P 1'
#
loop_
_entity.id
_entity.type
_entity.pdbx_description
1 polymer ?
#
loop_
_entity_poly.entity_id
_entity_poly.type
_entity_poly.pdbx_seq_one_letter_code
_entity_poly.pdbx_strand_id
1 'polypeptide(L)'
;MATTEVNNSAISAQASGALSNATNASSLKQSENPSKAETDGTKLAENFDDFLLLLTTQLKNQDPTDPLDTNEFTQQLVSFAGVEQQVNTNKNLEKLIGSSVSAGVQQGLGYIGKTVQATGDKGVLEDGKAYFAYELPSEVSEANISILDKAGKVVFSGKGNTNAGKTVAFWDGKNSINNNQMPDGTYQLIVTAKGFKNEEIKAKTYTTGRVSSVETNKDGEVVLSVGTAKVKVNEVISVSEPPTSVSVAANNTESNPQNNQ
;
A
#
# COMPACT_ATOMS: atom_id res chain seq x y z
N MET A 1 6.58 25.21 -64.93
CA MET A 1 7.76 25.46 -64.09
C MET A 1 7.27 26.29 -62.91
N ALA A 2 7.10 25.70 -61.78
CA ALA A 2 6.75 26.38 -60.52
C ALA A 2 7.71 25.82 -59.46
N THR A 3 8.62 26.66 -59.03
CA THR A 3 9.62 26.39 -57.98
C THR A 3 8.95 26.61 -56.63
N THR A 4 8.89 25.59 -55.83
CA THR A 4 8.38 25.65 -54.44
C THR A 4 9.53 26.04 -53.50
N GLU A 5 9.48 27.25 -52.97
CA GLU A 5 10.36 27.71 -51.90
C GLU A 5 9.96 27.02 -50.60
N VAL A 6 10.88 26.29 -50.00
CA VAL A 6 10.71 25.68 -48.67
C VAL A 6 11.08 26.71 -47.61
N ASN A 7 10.11 27.12 -46.84
CA ASN A 7 10.21 28.12 -45.79
C ASN A 7 10.98 27.54 -44.56
N ASN A 8 12.19 28.02 -44.35
CA ASN A 8 13.13 27.57 -43.28
C ASN A 8 12.95 28.35 -41.95
N SER A 9 11.72 28.72 -41.60
CA SER A 9 11.46 29.55 -40.41
C SER A 9 10.91 28.77 -39.21
N ALA A 10 10.78 27.43 -39.26
CA ALA A 10 10.14 26.64 -38.23
C ALA A 10 11.09 25.89 -37.26
N ILE A 11 12.42 26.02 -37.41
CA ILE A 11 13.39 25.25 -36.61
C ILE A 11 14.01 26.06 -35.45
N SER A 12 13.81 27.38 -35.39
CA SER A 12 14.42 28.23 -34.35
C SER A 12 13.57 28.43 -33.07
N ALA A 13 12.32 27.96 -33.01
CA ALA A 13 11.42 28.22 -31.88
C ALA A 13 11.34 27.08 -30.84
N GLN A 14 12.02 25.96 -31.04
CA GLN A 14 11.92 24.80 -30.13
C GLN A 14 13.13 24.60 -29.20
N ALA A 15 14.17 25.41 -29.30
CA ALA A 15 15.37 25.30 -28.47
C ALA A 15 15.36 26.21 -27.21
N SER A 16 14.40 27.12 -27.07
CA SER A 16 14.35 28.09 -25.95
C SER A 16 13.40 27.69 -24.81
N GLY A 17 12.62 26.61 -24.96
CA GLY A 17 11.64 26.15 -23.97
C GLY A 17 12.17 25.16 -22.94
N ALA A 18 13.37 24.61 -23.08
CA ALA A 18 13.87 23.51 -22.26
C ALA A 18 14.78 23.95 -21.09
N LEU A 19 15.07 25.21 -20.91
CA LEU A 19 16.00 25.71 -19.87
C LEU A 19 15.33 26.53 -18.76
N SER A 20 13.99 26.69 -18.76
CA SER A 20 13.29 27.47 -17.73
C SER A 20 12.67 26.62 -16.61
N ASN A 21 12.79 25.30 -16.63
CA ASN A 21 12.18 24.40 -15.62
C ASN A 21 13.16 23.84 -14.58
N ALA A 22 14.39 24.31 -14.52
CA ALA A 22 15.40 23.79 -13.59
C ALA A 22 15.64 24.66 -12.34
N THR A 23 14.89 25.74 -12.12
CA THR A 23 15.11 26.65 -10.98
C THR A 23 13.94 26.79 -10.00
N ASN A 24 12.94 25.92 -10.05
CA ASN A 24 11.81 25.92 -9.12
C ASN A 24 11.80 24.75 -8.12
N ALA A 25 12.95 24.19 -7.79
CA ALA A 25 13.08 23.10 -6.80
C ALA A 25 13.35 23.62 -5.36
N SER A 26 13.02 24.88 -5.02
CA SER A 26 13.30 25.44 -3.70
C SER A 26 12.10 26.17 -3.08
N SER A 27 10.89 25.62 -3.25
CA SER A 27 9.71 26.09 -2.51
C SER A 27 8.74 24.95 -2.27
N LEU A 28 9.20 23.85 -1.65
CA LEU A 28 8.34 23.01 -0.84
C LEU A 28 8.09 23.82 0.46
N LYS A 29 7.24 24.84 0.37
CA LYS A 29 6.48 25.27 1.53
C LYS A 29 5.66 24.07 1.94
N GLN A 30 6.16 23.37 2.95
CA GLN A 30 5.38 22.47 3.77
C GLN A 30 4.15 23.26 4.20
N SER A 31 3.02 23.00 3.57
CA SER A 31 1.73 23.48 4.02
C SER A 31 1.45 22.70 5.29
N GLU A 32 1.98 23.21 6.41
CA GLU A 32 1.52 22.84 7.75
C GLU A 32 0.09 23.34 7.84
N ASN A 33 -0.83 22.48 7.38
CA ASN A 33 -2.23 22.65 7.72
C ASN A 33 -2.33 22.19 9.19
N PRO A 34 -2.49 23.10 10.16
CA PRO A 34 -2.53 22.71 11.57
C PRO A 34 -3.64 21.69 11.73
N SER A 35 -3.36 20.62 12.49
CA SER A 35 -4.38 19.61 12.75
C SER A 35 -5.61 20.28 13.36
N LYS A 36 -6.79 19.74 13.09
CA LYS A 36 -8.03 20.29 13.68
C LYS A 36 -7.92 20.42 15.20
N ALA A 37 -7.24 19.48 15.86
CA ALA A 37 -7.02 19.49 17.29
C ALA A 37 -6.08 20.65 17.75
N GLU A 38 -5.11 21.04 16.90
CA GLU A 38 -4.25 22.20 17.20
C GLU A 38 -5.02 23.51 17.11
N THR A 39 -5.84 23.67 16.06
CA THR A 39 -6.68 24.85 15.87
C THR A 39 -7.72 24.99 16.98
N ASP A 40 -8.37 23.91 17.36
CA ASP A 40 -9.38 23.90 18.41
C ASP A 40 -8.76 24.14 19.80
N GLY A 41 -7.54 23.64 20.06
CA GLY A 41 -6.80 23.86 21.27
C GLY A 41 -6.33 25.33 21.44
N THR A 42 -5.90 25.96 20.35
CA THR A 42 -5.47 27.37 20.38
C THR A 42 -6.65 28.32 20.67
N LYS A 43 -7.77 28.09 19.98
CA LYS A 43 -9.01 28.85 20.21
C LYS A 43 -9.54 28.70 21.63
N LEU A 44 -9.40 27.50 22.21
CA LEU A 44 -9.84 27.23 23.56
C LEU A 44 -8.96 27.99 24.59
N ALA A 45 -7.64 28.03 24.38
CA ALA A 45 -6.72 28.78 25.23
C ALA A 45 -6.97 30.29 25.16
N GLU A 46 -7.20 30.85 23.97
CA GLU A 46 -7.55 32.26 23.77
C GLU A 46 -8.85 32.61 24.51
N ASN A 47 -9.88 31.81 24.38
CA ASN A 47 -11.15 32.00 25.08
C ASN A 47 -11.00 31.90 26.60
N PHE A 48 -10.07 31.06 27.09
CA PHE A 48 -9.79 30.94 28.52
C PHE A 48 -9.07 32.16 29.07
N ASP A 49 -8.10 32.72 28.38
CA ASP A 49 -7.38 33.94 28.76
C ASP A 49 -8.32 35.15 28.79
N ASP A 50 -9.18 35.30 27.79
CA ASP A 50 -10.23 36.33 27.76
C ASP A 50 -11.20 36.20 28.94
N PHE A 51 -11.60 34.97 29.26
CA PHE A 51 -12.47 34.67 30.39
C PHE A 51 -11.81 35.04 31.74
N LEU A 52 -10.52 34.67 31.94
CA LEU A 52 -9.78 35.02 33.14
C LEU A 52 -9.63 36.55 33.30
N LEU A 53 -9.44 37.26 32.19
CA LEU A 53 -9.35 38.74 32.21
C LEU A 53 -10.69 39.36 32.65
N LEU A 54 -11.81 38.88 32.13
CA LEU A 54 -13.15 39.31 32.53
C LEU A 54 -13.43 39.00 34.00
N LEU A 55 -13.09 37.82 34.49
CA LEU A 55 -13.27 37.40 35.87
C LEU A 55 -12.45 38.28 36.82
N THR A 56 -11.17 38.53 36.50
CA THR A 56 -10.28 39.39 37.31
C THR A 56 -10.78 40.82 37.36
N THR A 57 -11.31 41.31 36.24
CA THR A 57 -11.87 42.68 36.16
C THR A 57 -13.15 42.77 36.97
N GLN A 58 -14.02 41.76 36.96
CA GLN A 58 -15.24 41.73 37.77
C GLN A 58 -14.92 41.64 39.27
N LEU A 59 -13.98 40.77 39.69
CA LEU A 59 -13.55 40.66 41.10
C LEU A 59 -12.96 41.98 41.61
N LYS A 60 -12.26 42.75 40.79
CA LYS A 60 -11.67 44.01 41.16
C LYS A 60 -12.71 45.14 41.38
N ASN A 61 -13.88 45.01 40.73
CA ASN A 61 -14.96 46.03 40.78
C ASN A 61 -16.18 45.58 41.60
N GLN A 62 -16.10 44.46 42.35
CA GLN A 62 -17.21 43.90 43.15
C GLN A 62 -17.48 44.78 44.40
N ASP A 63 -18.77 44.98 44.68
CA ASP A 63 -19.24 45.58 45.97
C ASP A 63 -19.20 44.44 47.03
N PRO A 64 -18.59 44.69 48.22
CA PRO A 64 -18.45 43.71 49.26
C PRO A 64 -19.78 43.21 49.88
N THR A 65 -20.91 43.85 49.54
CA THR A 65 -22.23 43.59 50.13
C THR A 65 -23.07 42.56 49.29
N ASP A 66 -22.67 42.25 48.04
CA ASP A 66 -23.41 41.29 47.20
C ASP A 66 -22.41 40.45 46.36
N PRO A 67 -21.75 39.43 46.98
CA PRO A 67 -20.75 38.64 46.29
C PRO A 67 -21.43 37.68 45.29
N LEU A 68 -21.00 37.74 44.02
CA LEU A 68 -21.38 36.76 42.97
C LEU A 68 -21.02 35.32 43.39
N ASP A 69 -21.88 34.40 43.02
CA ASP A 69 -21.70 32.96 43.34
C ASP A 69 -20.49 32.38 42.59
N THR A 70 -19.36 32.28 43.27
CA THR A 70 -18.08 31.74 42.76
C THR A 70 -18.18 30.25 42.41
N ASN A 71 -19.22 29.53 42.83
CA ASN A 71 -19.41 28.10 42.53
C ASN A 71 -19.67 27.87 41.06
N GLU A 72 -20.48 28.69 40.42
CA GLU A 72 -20.81 28.55 39.00
C GLU A 72 -19.56 28.76 38.13
N PHE A 73 -18.73 29.73 38.49
CA PHE A 73 -17.44 29.95 37.79
C PHE A 73 -16.45 28.81 37.99
N THR A 74 -16.40 28.22 39.17
CA THR A 74 -15.54 27.05 39.44
C THR A 74 -15.99 25.85 38.62
N GLN A 75 -17.29 25.62 38.48
CA GLN A 75 -17.81 24.55 37.63
C GLN A 75 -17.46 24.76 36.13
N GLN A 76 -17.52 26.01 35.65
CA GLN A 76 -17.11 26.32 34.28
C GLN A 76 -15.62 26.05 34.09
N LEU A 77 -14.75 26.46 35.03
CA LEU A 77 -13.31 26.19 35.02
C LEU A 77 -13.00 24.68 34.96
N VAL A 78 -13.69 23.87 35.79
CA VAL A 78 -13.55 22.40 35.75
C VAL A 78 -13.98 21.84 34.40
N SER A 79 -15.06 22.36 33.82
CA SER A 79 -15.53 21.97 32.50
C SER A 79 -14.51 22.28 31.41
N PHE A 80 -13.93 23.50 31.43
CA PHE A 80 -12.86 23.88 30.49
C PHE A 80 -11.60 23.03 30.64
N ALA A 81 -11.16 22.74 31.87
CA ALA A 81 -10.04 21.86 32.13
C ALA A 81 -10.30 20.44 31.58
N GLY A 82 -11.54 19.98 31.67
CA GLY A 82 -11.96 18.69 31.08
C GLY A 82 -11.87 18.68 29.54
N VAL A 83 -12.33 19.76 28.89
CA VAL A 83 -12.24 19.88 27.42
C VAL A 83 -10.77 20.04 26.98
N GLU A 84 -9.97 20.82 27.69
CA GLU A 84 -8.54 20.95 27.41
C GLU A 84 -7.83 19.60 27.50
N GLN A 85 -8.10 18.82 28.54
CA GLN A 85 -7.56 17.48 28.68
C GLN A 85 -7.98 16.59 27.52
N GLN A 86 -9.23 16.68 27.05
CA GLN A 86 -9.71 15.92 25.90
C GLN A 86 -8.97 16.32 24.61
N VAL A 87 -8.78 17.61 24.38
CA VAL A 87 -8.02 18.13 23.23
C VAL A 87 -6.57 17.63 23.27
N ASN A 88 -5.92 17.70 24.45
CA ASN A 88 -4.56 17.22 24.63
C ASN A 88 -4.46 15.69 24.42
N THR A 89 -5.47 14.95 24.85
CA THR A 89 -5.55 13.50 24.59
C THR A 89 -5.65 13.22 23.10
N ASN A 90 -6.52 13.95 22.38
CA ASN A 90 -6.66 13.79 20.93
C ASN A 90 -5.35 14.13 20.19
N LYS A 91 -4.66 15.22 20.57
CA LYS A 91 -3.34 15.57 20.02
C LYS A 91 -2.31 14.46 20.24
N ASN A 92 -2.30 13.83 21.41
CA ASN A 92 -1.40 12.72 21.69
C ASN A 92 -1.73 11.48 20.86
N LEU A 93 -3.01 11.19 20.65
CA LEU A 93 -3.45 10.11 19.74
C LEU A 93 -3.03 10.40 18.30
N GLU A 94 -3.20 11.61 17.80
CA GLU A 94 -2.74 12.00 16.45
C GLU A 94 -1.22 11.82 16.29
N LYS A 95 -0.43 12.24 17.31
CA LYS A 95 1.03 12.02 17.30
C LYS A 95 1.39 10.52 17.29
N LEU A 96 0.68 9.70 18.05
CA LEU A 96 0.89 8.25 18.06
C LEU A 96 0.56 7.63 16.71
N ILE A 97 -0.54 8.05 16.07
CA ILE A 97 -0.91 7.60 14.71
C ILE A 97 0.19 8.00 13.71
N GLY A 98 0.63 9.26 13.73
CA GLY A 98 1.71 9.74 12.87
C GLY A 98 3.02 8.98 13.04
N SER A 99 3.39 8.68 14.30
CA SER A 99 4.56 7.84 14.61
C SER A 99 4.41 6.42 14.08
N SER A 100 3.24 5.81 14.20
CA SER A 100 2.95 4.47 13.67
C SER A 100 3.04 4.42 12.15
N VAL A 101 2.49 5.43 11.46
CA VAL A 101 2.61 5.55 9.99
C VAL A 101 4.07 5.68 9.58
N SER A 102 4.85 6.52 10.26
CA SER A 102 6.27 6.72 9.96
C SER A 102 7.07 5.41 10.14
N ALA A 103 6.81 4.66 11.20
CA ALA A 103 7.43 3.35 11.42
C ALA A 103 7.05 2.35 10.32
N GLY A 104 5.78 2.32 9.91
CA GLY A 104 5.29 1.49 8.81
C GLY A 104 5.96 1.84 7.47
N VAL A 105 6.15 3.13 7.17
CA VAL A 105 6.88 3.56 5.97
C VAL A 105 8.33 3.08 6.01
N GLN A 106 9.03 3.25 7.13
CA GLN A 106 10.41 2.78 7.27
C GLN A 106 10.52 1.26 7.07
N GLN A 107 9.59 0.49 7.65
CA GLN A 107 9.51 -0.95 7.43
C GLN A 107 9.26 -1.27 5.96
N GLY A 108 8.31 -0.58 5.32
CA GLY A 108 7.96 -0.77 3.92
C GLY A 108 9.12 -0.47 2.97
N LEU A 109 9.93 0.57 3.25
CA LEU A 109 11.13 0.89 2.45
C LEU A 109 12.12 -0.28 2.43
N GLY A 110 12.22 -1.04 3.52
CA GLY A 110 13.05 -2.26 3.58
C GLY A 110 12.56 -3.39 2.67
N TYR A 111 11.36 -3.31 2.14
CA TYR A 111 10.77 -4.32 1.25
C TYR A 111 10.91 -3.95 -0.24
N ILE A 112 11.25 -2.71 -0.59
CA ILE A 112 11.43 -2.30 -1.99
C ILE A 112 12.48 -3.18 -2.66
N GLY A 113 12.13 -3.70 -3.84
CA GLY A 113 12.96 -4.60 -4.63
C GLY A 113 12.94 -6.06 -4.18
N LYS A 114 12.42 -6.36 -2.99
CA LYS A 114 12.26 -7.73 -2.49
C LYS A 114 10.94 -8.34 -2.95
N THR A 115 10.88 -9.67 -2.98
CA THR A 115 9.62 -10.40 -3.22
C THR A 115 8.92 -10.60 -1.90
N VAL A 116 7.68 -10.14 -1.82
CA VAL A 116 6.82 -10.32 -0.65
C VAL A 116 5.69 -11.27 -0.96
N GLN A 117 5.19 -11.91 0.08
CA GLN A 117 3.96 -12.67 0.06
C GLN A 117 3.03 -12.14 1.14
N ALA A 118 1.79 -11.90 0.77
CA ALA A 118 0.74 -11.41 1.66
C ALA A 118 -0.59 -12.11 1.35
N THR A 119 -1.56 -11.99 2.25
CA THR A 119 -2.93 -12.45 1.97
C THR A 119 -3.47 -11.72 0.74
N GLY A 120 -4.05 -12.47 -0.19
CA GLY A 120 -4.58 -11.93 -1.43
C GLY A 120 -4.64 -12.98 -2.53
N ASP A 121 -5.10 -12.60 -3.70
CA ASP A 121 -5.33 -13.50 -4.81
C ASP A 121 -4.60 -13.08 -6.10
N LYS A 122 -3.69 -12.11 -6.01
CA LYS A 122 -3.01 -11.55 -7.17
C LYS A 122 -1.56 -12.03 -7.28
N GLY A 123 -1.15 -12.34 -8.49
CA GLY A 123 0.24 -12.61 -8.87
C GLY A 123 0.67 -11.70 -10.01
N VAL A 124 1.95 -11.45 -10.10
CA VAL A 124 2.54 -10.64 -11.17
C VAL A 124 3.17 -11.55 -12.20
N LEU A 125 2.76 -11.41 -13.46
CA LEU A 125 3.44 -12.00 -14.62
C LEU A 125 4.56 -11.04 -15.02
N GLU A 126 5.79 -11.49 -14.94
CA GLU A 126 7.00 -10.75 -15.31
C GLU A 126 7.91 -11.70 -16.08
N ASP A 127 8.40 -11.27 -17.23
CA ASP A 127 9.25 -12.09 -18.11
C ASP A 127 8.64 -13.46 -18.46
N GLY A 128 7.32 -13.49 -18.68
CA GLY A 128 6.59 -14.71 -19.02
C GLY A 128 6.46 -15.73 -17.89
N LYS A 129 6.65 -15.32 -16.63
CA LYS A 129 6.54 -16.21 -15.47
C LYS A 129 5.72 -15.55 -14.36
N ALA A 130 4.79 -16.30 -13.80
CA ALA A 130 4.04 -15.88 -12.63
C ALA A 130 4.01 -16.99 -11.58
N TYR A 131 4.07 -16.58 -10.32
CA TYR A 131 3.97 -17.47 -9.17
C TYR A 131 2.76 -17.06 -8.33
N PHE A 132 1.92 -18.03 -8.06
CA PHE A 132 0.78 -17.89 -7.19
C PHE A 132 0.94 -18.83 -6.01
N ALA A 133 0.33 -18.51 -4.88
CA ALA A 133 0.30 -19.43 -3.77
C ALA A 133 -1.13 -19.56 -3.24
N TYR A 134 -1.47 -20.76 -2.81
CA TYR A 134 -2.71 -21.04 -2.09
C TYR A 134 -2.48 -22.10 -1.01
N GLU A 135 -3.39 -22.18 -0.08
CA GLU A 135 -3.33 -23.12 1.04
C GLU A 135 -4.68 -23.79 1.21
N LEU A 136 -4.65 -25.10 1.28
CA LEU A 136 -5.80 -25.92 1.58
C LEU A 136 -5.79 -26.33 3.07
N PRO A 137 -6.90 -26.17 3.80
CA PRO A 137 -6.97 -26.51 5.22
C PRO A 137 -6.91 -28.02 5.48
N SER A 138 -7.27 -28.83 4.47
CA SER A 138 -7.27 -30.28 4.51
C SER A 138 -7.01 -30.81 3.10
N GLU A 139 -6.73 -32.11 2.99
CA GLU A 139 -6.72 -32.82 1.71
C GLU A 139 -8.11 -32.76 1.07
N VAL A 140 -8.17 -32.60 -0.25
CA VAL A 140 -9.40 -32.49 -1.04
C VAL A 140 -9.42 -33.53 -2.16
N SER A 141 -10.62 -33.90 -2.62
CA SER A 141 -10.79 -34.84 -3.74
C SER A 141 -10.46 -34.20 -5.08
N GLU A 142 -10.69 -32.89 -5.20
CA GLU A 142 -10.45 -32.14 -6.43
C GLU A 142 -10.04 -30.69 -6.10
N ALA A 143 -9.04 -30.18 -6.81
CA ALA A 143 -8.67 -28.77 -6.78
C ALA A 143 -8.46 -28.29 -8.23
N ASN A 144 -9.10 -27.20 -8.59
CA ASN A 144 -8.93 -26.54 -9.87
C ASN A 144 -8.45 -25.10 -9.63
N ILE A 145 -7.49 -24.67 -10.44
CA ILE A 145 -6.99 -23.30 -10.44
C ILE A 145 -7.42 -22.62 -11.74
N SER A 146 -7.83 -21.37 -11.63
CA SER A 146 -8.12 -20.51 -12.77
C SER A 146 -7.38 -19.20 -12.59
N ILE A 147 -6.73 -18.72 -13.65
CA ILE A 147 -6.05 -17.43 -13.67
C ILE A 147 -6.86 -16.49 -14.57
N LEU A 148 -7.18 -15.32 -14.04
CA LEU A 148 -8.00 -14.32 -14.71
C LEU A 148 -7.16 -13.07 -15.00
N ASP A 149 -7.46 -12.44 -16.13
CA ASP A 149 -6.92 -11.14 -16.47
C ASP A 149 -7.63 -10.01 -15.71
N LYS A 150 -7.20 -8.78 -15.93
CA LYS A 150 -7.79 -7.57 -15.32
C LYS A 150 -9.25 -7.32 -15.69
N ALA A 151 -9.73 -7.93 -16.77
CA ALA A 151 -11.12 -7.85 -17.21
C ALA A 151 -12.00 -8.97 -16.60
N GLY A 152 -11.41 -9.85 -15.77
CA GLY A 152 -12.09 -10.98 -15.17
C GLY A 152 -12.25 -12.19 -16.12
N LYS A 153 -11.57 -12.16 -17.28
CA LYS A 153 -11.61 -13.27 -18.22
C LYS A 153 -10.60 -14.33 -17.83
N VAL A 154 -11.03 -15.59 -17.80
CA VAL A 154 -10.14 -16.73 -17.57
C VAL A 154 -9.15 -16.88 -18.73
N VAL A 155 -7.87 -16.80 -18.43
CA VAL A 155 -6.77 -16.97 -19.39
C VAL A 155 -6.05 -18.30 -19.21
N PHE A 156 -6.14 -18.90 -18.03
CA PHE A 156 -5.59 -20.24 -17.75
C PHE A 156 -6.52 -21.01 -16.81
N SER A 157 -6.64 -22.31 -17.05
CA SER A 157 -7.31 -23.24 -16.15
C SER A 157 -6.50 -24.55 -16.11
N GLY A 158 -6.36 -25.10 -14.91
CA GLY A 158 -5.62 -26.34 -14.71
C GLY A 158 -5.96 -27.00 -13.37
N LYS A 159 -5.48 -28.24 -13.19
CA LYS A 159 -5.61 -28.93 -11.91
C LYS A 159 -4.65 -28.34 -10.89
N GLY A 160 -5.15 -28.15 -9.67
CA GLY A 160 -4.36 -27.78 -8.50
C GLY A 160 -3.85 -29.01 -7.74
N ASN A 161 -2.95 -28.78 -6.79
CA ASN A 161 -2.55 -29.78 -5.82
C ASN A 161 -3.70 -30.00 -4.81
N THR A 162 -3.99 -31.25 -4.48
CA THR A 162 -5.08 -31.65 -3.60
C THR A 162 -4.65 -31.86 -2.15
N ASN A 163 -3.33 -31.86 -1.87
CA ASN A 163 -2.82 -32.06 -0.51
C ASN A 163 -3.11 -30.88 0.40
N ALA A 164 -3.30 -31.14 1.68
CA ALA A 164 -3.37 -30.09 2.71
C ALA A 164 -2.08 -29.26 2.77
N GLY A 165 -2.22 -27.99 3.14
CA GLY A 165 -1.11 -27.07 3.32
C GLY A 165 -0.90 -26.15 2.12
N LYS A 166 0.24 -25.45 2.15
CA LYS A 166 0.57 -24.39 1.20
C LYS A 166 1.22 -24.95 -0.05
N THR A 167 0.71 -24.54 -1.20
CA THR A 167 1.21 -24.91 -2.52
C THR A 167 1.53 -23.65 -3.32
N VAL A 168 2.65 -23.69 -4.05
CA VAL A 168 3.00 -22.68 -5.06
C VAL A 168 2.63 -23.21 -6.42
N ALA A 169 1.82 -22.46 -7.16
CA ALA A 169 1.45 -22.74 -8.54
C ALA A 169 2.26 -21.84 -9.47
N PHE A 170 2.95 -22.45 -10.40
CA PHE A 170 3.68 -21.75 -11.46
C PHE A 170 2.82 -21.65 -12.71
N TRP A 171 2.82 -20.49 -13.36
CA TRP A 171 2.21 -20.27 -14.67
C TRP A 171 3.23 -19.64 -15.62
N ASP A 172 3.34 -20.24 -16.81
CA ASP A 172 4.25 -19.82 -17.89
C ASP A 172 3.74 -18.62 -18.70
N GLY A 173 2.68 -17.97 -18.24
CA GLY A 173 2.09 -16.80 -18.89
C GLY A 173 1.34 -17.12 -20.18
N LYS A 174 1.11 -18.38 -20.52
CA LYS A 174 0.39 -18.74 -21.73
C LYS A 174 -1.09 -18.93 -21.50
N ASN A 175 -1.87 -18.45 -22.45
CA ASN A 175 -3.30 -18.67 -22.48
C ASN A 175 -3.60 -20.16 -22.82
N SER A 176 -4.42 -20.83 -22.00
CA SER A 176 -4.72 -22.24 -22.16
C SER A 176 -5.56 -22.58 -23.39
N ILE A 177 -6.20 -21.61 -24.06
CA ILE A 177 -7.07 -21.82 -25.22
C ILE A 177 -6.28 -21.73 -26.53
N ASN A 178 -5.46 -20.69 -26.69
CA ASN A 178 -4.77 -20.37 -27.95
C ASN A 178 -3.24 -20.45 -27.85
N ASN A 179 -2.71 -20.79 -26.69
CA ASN A 179 -1.27 -20.89 -26.37
C ASN A 179 -0.47 -19.58 -26.60
N ASN A 180 -1.17 -18.44 -26.73
CA ASN A 180 -0.51 -17.15 -26.88
C ASN A 180 0.08 -16.67 -25.55
N GLN A 181 1.26 -16.04 -25.62
CA GLN A 181 1.86 -15.38 -24.47
C GLN A 181 1.00 -14.19 -24.03
N MET A 182 0.65 -14.16 -22.77
CA MET A 182 -0.07 -13.05 -22.16
C MET A 182 0.91 -11.93 -21.84
N PRO A 183 0.45 -10.66 -21.89
CA PRO A 183 1.28 -9.51 -21.55
C PRO A 183 1.66 -9.51 -20.06
N ASP A 184 2.82 -8.98 -19.75
CA ASP A 184 3.23 -8.74 -18.37
C ASP A 184 2.21 -7.88 -17.63
N GLY A 185 2.00 -8.18 -16.36
CA GLY A 185 0.99 -7.50 -15.56
C GLY A 185 0.47 -8.32 -14.39
N THR A 186 -0.59 -7.84 -13.77
CA THR A 186 -1.22 -8.50 -12.61
C THR A 186 -2.39 -9.35 -13.06
N TYR A 187 -2.42 -10.57 -12.55
CA TYR A 187 -3.45 -11.58 -12.79
C TYR A 187 -4.03 -12.05 -11.45
N GLN A 188 -5.27 -12.53 -11.49
CA GLN A 188 -5.98 -13.02 -10.31
C GLN A 188 -6.04 -14.54 -10.31
N LEU A 189 -5.74 -15.16 -9.17
CA LEU A 189 -5.91 -16.59 -8.94
C LEU A 189 -7.28 -16.86 -8.31
N ILE A 190 -8.00 -17.80 -8.87
CA ILE A 190 -9.17 -18.43 -8.24
C ILE A 190 -8.85 -19.91 -8.04
N VAL A 191 -9.10 -20.40 -6.82
CA VAL A 191 -8.96 -21.83 -6.47
C VAL A 191 -10.33 -22.34 -6.07
N THR A 192 -10.78 -23.38 -6.78
CA THR A 192 -12.01 -24.11 -6.45
C THR A 192 -11.62 -25.50 -5.98
N ALA A 193 -11.95 -25.85 -4.75
CA ALA A 193 -11.62 -27.15 -4.18
C ALA A 193 -12.88 -27.84 -3.63
N LYS A 194 -12.93 -29.17 -3.82
CA LYS A 194 -14.02 -30.03 -3.34
C LYS A 194 -13.47 -31.12 -2.45
N GLY A 195 -14.10 -31.30 -1.32
CA GLY A 195 -13.80 -32.39 -0.39
C GLY A 195 -14.36 -33.73 -0.88
N PHE A 196 -14.06 -34.80 -0.17
CA PHE A 196 -14.46 -36.17 -0.54
C PHE A 196 -15.97 -36.42 -0.49
N LYS A 197 -16.72 -35.54 0.19
CA LYS A 197 -18.20 -35.56 0.21
C LYS A 197 -18.81 -34.54 -0.75
N ASN A 198 -18.01 -34.02 -1.71
CA ASN A 198 -18.39 -33.01 -2.70
C ASN A 198 -18.73 -31.63 -2.09
N GLU A 199 -18.38 -31.37 -0.83
CA GLU A 199 -18.47 -30.07 -0.19
C GLU A 199 -17.42 -29.11 -0.73
N GLU A 200 -17.76 -27.82 -0.80
CA GLU A 200 -16.82 -26.79 -1.21
C GLU A 200 -15.84 -26.49 -0.06
N ILE A 201 -14.54 -26.56 -0.35
CA ILE A 201 -13.47 -26.23 0.57
C ILE A 201 -12.86 -24.90 0.16
N LYS A 202 -12.87 -23.91 1.05
CA LYS A 202 -12.27 -22.60 0.80
C LYS A 202 -10.76 -22.67 0.94
N ALA A 203 -10.06 -22.42 -0.14
CA ALA A 203 -8.62 -22.22 -0.14
C ALA A 203 -8.28 -20.78 0.31
N LYS A 204 -7.20 -20.62 1.06
CA LYS A 204 -6.56 -19.30 1.25
C LYS A 204 -5.64 -19.04 0.06
N THR A 205 -5.71 -17.86 -0.52
CA THR A 205 -4.82 -17.43 -1.59
C THR A 205 -3.88 -16.35 -1.11
N TYR A 206 -2.74 -16.22 -1.79
CA TYR A 206 -1.69 -15.29 -1.42
C TYR A 206 -1.23 -14.48 -2.64
N THR A 207 -1.14 -13.18 -2.46
CA THR A 207 -0.48 -12.28 -3.41
C THR A 207 1.02 -12.42 -3.24
N THR A 208 1.72 -12.67 -4.35
CA THR A 208 3.18 -12.79 -4.37
C THR A 208 3.74 -11.93 -5.50
N GLY A 209 4.78 -11.19 -5.22
CA GLY A 209 5.47 -10.39 -6.23
C GLY A 209 6.49 -9.43 -5.63
N ARG A 210 7.22 -8.75 -6.52
CA ARG A 210 8.23 -7.76 -6.14
C ARG A 210 7.57 -6.46 -5.72
N VAL A 211 8.05 -5.88 -4.62
CA VAL A 211 7.62 -4.55 -4.16
C VAL A 211 8.27 -3.48 -5.02
N SER A 212 7.47 -2.65 -5.67
CA SER A 212 7.92 -1.53 -6.51
C SER A 212 7.89 -0.18 -5.80
N SER A 213 6.95 0.04 -4.89
CA SER A 213 6.84 1.29 -4.12
C SER A 213 6.17 1.06 -2.77
N VAL A 214 6.34 2.07 -1.90
CA VAL A 214 5.66 2.21 -0.60
C VAL A 214 4.85 3.49 -0.64
N GLU A 215 3.61 3.44 -0.25
CA GLU A 215 2.68 4.56 -0.29
C GLU A 215 1.85 4.60 1.00
N THR A 216 1.31 5.75 1.33
CA THR A 216 0.27 5.87 2.35
C THR A 216 -1.07 6.04 1.65
N ASN A 217 -2.05 5.21 1.96
CA ASN A 217 -3.38 5.30 1.40
C ASN A 217 -4.19 6.44 2.07
N LYS A 218 -5.43 6.67 1.61
CA LYS A 218 -6.31 7.73 2.13
C LYS A 218 -6.68 7.55 3.60
N ASP A 219 -6.60 6.32 4.10
CA ASP A 219 -6.92 5.95 5.48
C ASP A 219 -5.70 6.07 6.41
N GLY A 220 -4.55 6.55 5.90
CA GLY A 220 -3.30 6.67 6.63
C GLY A 220 -2.54 5.34 6.79
N GLU A 221 -2.96 4.26 6.13
CA GLU A 221 -2.27 2.97 6.20
C GLU A 221 -1.13 2.90 5.18
N VAL A 222 -0.03 2.31 5.59
CA VAL A 222 1.12 2.10 4.71
C VAL A 222 0.90 0.84 3.87
N VAL A 223 0.95 1.01 2.55
CA VAL A 223 0.75 -0.05 1.56
C VAL A 223 1.95 -0.19 0.63
N LEU A 224 2.21 -1.43 0.26
CA LEU A 224 3.22 -1.83 -0.70
C LEU A 224 2.56 -2.03 -2.06
N SER A 225 3.18 -1.54 -3.12
CA SER A 225 2.75 -1.84 -4.49
C SER A 225 3.43 -3.12 -4.96
N VAL A 226 2.63 -4.11 -5.29
CA VAL A 226 3.07 -5.41 -5.84
C VAL A 226 2.36 -5.60 -7.18
N GLY A 227 3.01 -5.20 -8.27
CA GLY A 227 2.32 -5.00 -9.54
C GLY A 227 1.21 -3.96 -9.40
N THR A 228 -0.04 -4.31 -9.73
CA THR A 228 -1.21 -3.45 -9.50
C THR A 228 -1.90 -3.71 -8.16
N ALA A 229 -1.45 -4.71 -7.39
CA ALA A 229 -1.98 -4.98 -6.06
C ALA A 229 -1.41 -3.99 -5.04
N LYS A 230 -2.25 -3.57 -4.10
CA LYS A 230 -1.85 -2.81 -2.91
C LYS A 230 -1.98 -3.74 -1.70
N VAL A 231 -0.86 -3.98 -1.05
CA VAL A 231 -0.73 -4.88 0.11
C VAL A 231 -0.38 -4.04 1.32
N LYS A 232 -1.10 -4.19 2.42
CA LYS A 232 -0.75 -3.50 3.67
C LYS A 232 0.55 -4.09 4.25
N VAL A 233 1.41 -3.23 4.79
CA VAL A 233 2.70 -3.66 5.38
C VAL A 233 2.48 -4.71 6.48
N ASN A 234 1.43 -4.58 7.29
CA ASN A 234 1.07 -5.51 8.36
C ASN A 234 0.47 -6.84 7.88
N GLU A 235 0.12 -6.97 6.58
CA GLU A 235 -0.39 -8.19 5.96
C GLU A 235 0.73 -9.02 5.30
N VAL A 236 1.98 -8.52 5.30
CA VAL A 236 3.12 -9.25 4.75
C VAL A 236 3.44 -10.45 5.64
N ILE A 237 3.40 -11.64 5.04
CA ILE A 237 3.62 -12.92 5.71
C ILE A 237 5.07 -13.36 5.58
N SER A 238 5.68 -13.12 4.41
CA SER A 238 7.07 -13.45 4.16
C SER A 238 7.72 -12.47 3.19
N VAL A 239 9.02 -12.35 3.31
CA VAL A 239 9.89 -11.53 2.45
C VAL A 239 11.05 -12.39 2.02
N SER A 240 11.36 -12.39 0.73
CA SER A 240 12.50 -13.10 0.16
C SER A 240 13.25 -12.19 -0.80
N GLU A 241 14.53 -12.44 -0.96
CA GLU A 241 15.28 -11.83 -2.07
C GLU A 241 14.64 -12.27 -3.40
N PRO A 242 14.72 -11.44 -4.44
CA PRO A 242 14.30 -11.85 -5.77
C PRO A 242 15.04 -13.15 -6.12
N PRO A 243 14.38 -14.13 -6.78
CA PRO A 243 15.07 -15.33 -7.20
C PRO A 243 16.24 -14.90 -8.09
N THR A 244 17.45 -15.09 -7.59
CA THR A 244 18.64 -14.99 -8.41
C THR A 244 18.46 -16.01 -9.51
N SER A 245 18.63 -15.63 -10.77
CA SER A 245 18.59 -16.57 -11.90
C SER A 245 19.54 -17.72 -11.57
N VAL A 246 18.98 -18.85 -11.12
CA VAL A 246 19.77 -20.07 -10.97
C VAL A 246 20.11 -20.48 -12.41
N SER A 247 21.33 -20.21 -12.80
CA SER A 247 21.92 -20.85 -13.98
C SER A 247 21.74 -22.34 -13.77
N VAL A 248 20.81 -22.94 -14.53
CA VAL A 248 20.72 -24.40 -14.61
C VAL A 248 22.02 -24.82 -15.27
N ALA A 249 22.96 -25.29 -14.46
CA ALA A 249 24.12 -25.98 -14.98
C ALA A 249 23.59 -27.16 -15.80
N ALA A 250 23.73 -27.07 -17.12
CA ALA A 250 23.47 -28.16 -18.03
C ALA A 250 24.41 -29.30 -17.59
N ASN A 251 23.85 -30.34 -16.99
CA ASN A 251 24.55 -31.60 -16.82
C ASN A 251 24.78 -32.15 -18.23
N ASN A 252 25.91 -31.82 -18.79
CA ASN A 252 26.49 -32.58 -19.90
C ASN A 252 26.85 -33.96 -19.34
N THR A 253 25.96 -34.90 -19.51
CA THR A 253 26.30 -36.31 -19.42
C THR A 253 27.12 -36.61 -20.68
N GLU A 254 28.43 -36.50 -20.57
CA GLU A 254 29.35 -37.11 -21.53
C GLU A 254 29.10 -38.60 -21.51
N SER A 255 28.43 -39.10 -22.54
CA SER A 255 28.42 -40.50 -22.90
C SER A 255 29.80 -40.84 -23.46
N ASN A 256 30.61 -41.45 -22.61
CA ASN A 256 31.87 -42.07 -23.00
C ASN A 256 31.58 -43.32 -23.81
N PRO A 257 31.95 -43.44 -25.08
CA PRO A 257 31.87 -44.67 -25.81
C PRO A 257 33.09 -45.54 -25.46
N GLN A 258 32.90 -46.47 -24.55
CA GLN A 258 33.91 -47.52 -24.36
C GLN A 258 33.91 -48.47 -25.53
N ASN A 259 35.04 -48.43 -26.17
CA ASN A 259 35.62 -49.35 -27.10
C ASN A 259 35.55 -50.80 -26.58
N ASN A 260 35.02 -51.73 -27.42
CA ASN A 260 35.11 -53.14 -27.20
C ASN A 260 35.96 -53.75 -28.33
N GLN A 261 37.15 -54.22 -27.95
CA GLN A 261 37.86 -55.25 -28.70
C GLN A 261 37.52 -56.62 -28.14
#